data_a9b160ab9a2e706fa49c57926dbfca2e
#
_entry.id   a9b160ab9a2e706fa49c57926dbfca2e
#
_cell.length_a   1.000
_cell.length_b   1.000
_cell.length_c   1.000
_cell.angle_alpha   90.00
_cell.angle_beta   90.00
_cell.angle_gamma   90.00
#
_symmetry.space_group_name_H-M   'P 1'
#
loop_
_entity.id
_entity.type
_entity.pdbx_description
1 polymer ?
#
loop_
_entity_poly.entity_id
_entity_poly.type
_entity_poly.pdbx_seq_one_letter_code
_entity_poly.pdbx_strand_id
1 'polypeptide(L)'
;ALRDSVKQDRTVKDCAPEGAVINGKPRLAPMLFTTELWQITVDSAKKTTIIDIYDPKAANIHQEVPNSWFLANGLSDVLGRSDALSLDSDSDGFTNADEFAAKTKPTDAASYPALVQQGAAPRMEVVKVETARAFIAVDNMFASEPNPASVGLRVFAKSSDTSPICKKTLKPGESFGLTKEGPQTRFTVVGFEKKDFPDFTGAMSPENVVRVRDNETAAADKEFVIRAGKSTSPKEKGTPNEKGRQINDTTATLRVTAGAALGKPEGTMKVQLYSSFDIPGGNSSGEKMSATLETVDASGSVNIRLNGAESPINVPVASKK
;
A
#
# COMPACT_ATOMS: atom_id res chain seq x y z
N ALA A 1 -49.98 -11.16 18.11
CA ALA A 1 -50.31 -9.99 17.28
C ALA A 1 -49.64 -10.08 15.90
N LEU A 2 -48.34 -10.33 15.77
CA LEU A 2 -47.66 -10.47 14.48
C LEU A 2 -48.16 -11.66 13.64
N ARG A 3 -48.42 -12.79 14.31
CA ARG A 3 -49.02 -13.98 13.67
C ARG A 3 -50.43 -13.70 13.16
N ASP A 4 -51.17 -12.82 13.78
CA ASP A 4 -52.54 -12.59 13.45
C ASP A 4 -52.75 -11.56 12.36
N SER A 5 -51.85 -10.53 12.27
CA SER A 5 -51.86 -9.61 11.14
C SER A 5 -51.39 -10.26 9.84
N VAL A 6 -50.37 -11.11 9.90
CA VAL A 6 -49.94 -11.92 8.77
C VAL A 6 -50.99 -12.94 8.33
N LYS A 7 -51.81 -13.41 9.28
CA LYS A 7 -52.90 -14.34 8.92
C LYS A 7 -54.12 -13.67 8.28
N GLN A 8 -54.36 -12.36 8.52
CA GLN A 8 -55.56 -11.71 8.02
C GLN A 8 -55.47 -11.33 6.54
N ASP A 9 -54.33 -10.87 6.06
CA ASP A 9 -54.21 -10.38 4.69
C ASP A 9 -53.48 -11.30 3.72
N ARG A 10 -52.63 -12.18 4.21
CA ARG A 10 -51.87 -13.14 3.44
C ARG A 10 -52.25 -14.55 3.86
N THR A 11 -53.45 -14.84 3.57
CA THR A 11 -54.01 -16.15 3.84
C THR A 11 -53.25 -17.23 3.09
N VAL A 12 -53.49 -18.46 3.45
CA VAL A 12 -53.09 -19.69 2.72
C VAL A 12 -53.14 -19.56 1.19
N LYS A 13 -53.89 -18.58 0.69
CA LYS A 13 -53.93 -18.22 -0.75
C LYS A 13 -52.56 -17.92 -1.33
N ASP A 14 -51.76 -17.15 -0.62
CA ASP A 14 -50.45 -16.71 -1.14
C ASP A 14 -49.39 -17.80 -1.01
N CYS A 15 -49.69 -18.80 -0.21
CA CYS A 15 -48.83 -19.97 -0.02
C CYS A 15 -49.27 -21.20 -0.83
N ALA A 16 -50.37 -21.10 -1.59
CA ALA A 16 -50.83 -22.22 -2.38
C ALA A 16 -50.17 -22.29 -3.75
N PRO A 17 -49.77 -23.45 -4.23
CA PRO A 17 -49.19 -23.60 -5.57
C PRO A 17 -50.11 -23.11 -6.67
N GLU A 18 -49.58 -22.76 -7.81
CA GLU A 18 -50.37 -22.39 -8.99
C GLU A 18 -51.35 -23.49 -9.34
N GLY A 19 -52.58 -23.12 -9.66
CA GLY A 19 -53.66 -24.05 -9.95
C GLY A 19 -54.39 -24.57 -8.73
N ALA A 20 -53.98 -24.28 -7.49
CA ALA A 20 -54.74 -24.62 -6.29
C ALA A 20 -56.05 -23.85 -6.25
N VAL A 21 -57.12 -24.51 -5.81
CA VAL A 21 -58.42 -23.88 -5.64
C VAL A 21 -58.55 -23.33 -4.21
N ILE A 22 -58.67 -22.00 -4.08
CA ILE A 22 -58.80 -21.32 -2.79
C ILE A 22 -60.15 -20.58 -2.77
N ASN A 23 -60.97 -20.88 -1.79
CA ASN A 23 -62.33 -20.33 -1.70
C ASN A 23 -63.13 -20.48 -3.00
N GLY A 24 -63.03 -21.65 -3.63
CA GLY A 24 -63.77 -21.97 -4.86
C GLY A 24 -63.26 -21.33 -6.15
N LYS A 25 -62.12 -20.59 -6.09
CA LYS A 25 -61.51 -19.97 -7.25
C LYS A 25 -60.12 -20.57 -7.51
N PRO A 26 -59.77 -20.91 -8.75
CA PRO A 26 -58.44 -21.35 -9.07
C PRO A 26 -57.43 -20.18 -8.90
N ARG A 27 -56.26 -20.50 -8.38
CA ARG A 27 -55.13 -19.57 -8.36
C ARG A 27 -54.52 -19.48 -9.75
N LEU A 28 -54.54 -18.30 -10.32
CA LEU A 28 -54.08 -18.04 -11.70
C LEU A 28 -52.62 -17.56 -11.81
N ALA A 29 -51.96 -17.34 -10.70
CA ALA A 29 -50.59 -16.84 -10.68
C ALA A 29 -49.68 -17.77 -9.85
N PRO A 30 -48.45 -18.01 -10.27
CA PRO A 30 -47.48 -18.71 -9.45
C PRO A 30 -47.29 -17.95 -8.12
N MET A 31 -47.02 -18.73 -7.08
CA MET A 31 -46.68 -18.14 -5.79
C MET A 31 -45.36 -17.43 -5.93
N LEU A 32 -45.44 -16.13 -6.02
CA LEU A 32 -44.25 -15.28 -5.79
C LEU A 32 -44.08 -15.17 -4.29
N PHE A 33 -42.99 -15.70 -3.77
CA PHE A 33 -42.49 -15.30 -2.49
C PHE A 33 -42.05 -13.83 -2.68
N THR A 34 -42.94 -12.89 -2.44
CA THR A 34 -42.54 -11.50 -2.30
C THR A 34 -41.81 -11.43 -0.98
N THR A 35 -40.54 -11.17 -1.00
CA THR A 35 -39.74 -10.82 0.15
C THR A 35 -40.09 -9.39 0.56
N GLU A 36 -41.37 -9.18 0.92
CA GLU A 36 -41.75 -7.91 1.54
C GLU A 36 -41.19 -7.91 2.94
N LEU A 37 -40.30 -6.97 3.22
CA LEU A 37 -39.72 -6.74 4.53
C LEU A 37 -40.49 -5.64 5.23
N TRP A 38 -40.90 -5.93 6.46
CA TRP A 38 -41.63 -5.00 7.30
C TRP A 38 -40.80 -4.67 8.52
N GLN A 39 -40.64 -3.38 8.78
CA GLN A 39 -40.10 -2.91 10.04
C GLN A 39 -41.25 -2.80 11.03
N ILE A 40 -41.12 -3.50 12.15
CA ILE A 40 -42.10 -3.42 13.24
C ILE A 40 -41.47 -2.74 14.41
N THR A 41 -42.05 -1.60 14.79
CA THR A 41 -41.62 -0.85 15.97
C THR A 41 -42.75 -0.87 17.00
N VAL A 42 -42.40 -1.09 18.26
CA VAL A 42 -43.32 -1.02 19.40
C VAL A 42 -42.85 0.11 20.30
N ASP A 43 -43.68 1.12 20.47
CA ASP A 43 -43.38 2.25 21.33
C ASP A 43 -43.59 1.90 22.81
N SER A 44 -43.26 2.85 23.71
CA SER A 44 -43.42 2.71 25.16
C SER A 44 -44.90 2.57 25.59
N ALA A 45 -45.83 3.00 24.76
CA ALA A 45 -47.27 2.84 24.94
C ALA A 45 -47.78 1.51 24.39
N LYS A 46 -46.89 0.58 23.97
CA LYS A 46 -47.19 -0.69 23.34
C LYS A 46 -47.95 -0.58 22.00
N LYS A 47 -47.89 0.58 21.36
CA LYS A 47 -48.46 0.78 20.04
C LYS A 47 -47.47 0.20 19.01
N THR A 48 -47.98 -0.72 18.21
CA THR A 48 -47.22 -1.33 17.14
C THR A 48 -47.38 -0.51 15.85
N THR A 49 -46.27 -0.12 15.26
CA THR A 49 -46.24 0.50 13.94
C THR A 49 -45.54 -0.46 12.98
N ILE A 50 -46.18 -0.71 11.85
CA ILE A 50 -45.64 -1.57 10.79
C ILE A 50 -45.35 -0.66 9.60
N ILE A 51 -44.10 -0.68 9.14
CA ILE A 51 -43.63 0.15 8.02
C ILE A 51 -43.07 -0.78 6.97
N ASP A 52 -43.48 -0.59 5.73
CA ASP A 52 -42.86 -1.24 4.59
C ASP A 52 -41.45 -0.65 4.39
N ILE A 53 -40.42 -1.46 4.47
CA ILE A 53 -39.03 -1.02 4.32
C ILE A 53 -38.73 -0.51 2.91
N TYR A 54 -39.52 -0.94 1.92
CA TYR A 54 -39.43 -0.44 0.54
C TYR A 54 -40.06 0.96 0.37
N ASP A 55 -40.83 1.44 1.35
CA ASP A 55 -41.34 2.81 1.32
C ASP A 55 -40.15 3.78 1.40
N PRO A 56 -39.96 4.68 0.41
CA PRO A 56 -38.91 5.71 0.48
C PRO A 56 -38.97 6.60 1.70
N LYS A 57 -40.10 6.63 2.40
CA LYS A 57 -40.28 7.38 3.64
C LYS A 57 -39.96 6.57 4.90
N ALA A 58 -39.65 5.27 4.75
CA ALA A 58 -39.24 4.45 5.88
C ALA A 58 -37.91 4.97 6.44
N ALA A 59 -37.83 5.05 7.78
CA ALA A 59 -36.57 5.40 8.42
C ALA A 59 -35.51 4.34 8.14
N ASN A 60 -34.29 4.78 7.89
CA ASN A 60 -33.16 3.87 7.74
C ASN A 60 -32.96 3.05 9.02
N ILE A 61 -32.82 1.73 8.89
CA ILE A 61 -32.50 0.84 10.01
C ILE A 61 -31.08 1.13 10.49
N HIS A 62 -30.14 1.32 9.54
CA HIS A 62 -28.79 1.76 9.79
C HIS A 62 -28.70 3.24 9.40
N GLN A 63 -28.41 4.11 10.37
CA GLN A 63 -28.48 5.58 10.18
C GLN A 63 -27.68 6.09 8.99
N GLU A 64 -26.52 5.48 8.73
CA GLU A 64 -25.56 5.93 7.72
C GLU A 64 -25.81 5.35 6.34
N VAL A 65 -26.56 4.25 6.25
CA VAL A 65 -26.79 3.52 5.00
C VAL A 65 -28.27 3.39 4.70
N PRO A 66 -28.75 3.84 3.55
CA PRO A 66 -30.16 3.73 3.16
C PRO A 66 -30.64 2.28 3.08
N ASN A 67 -31.87 2.00 3.53
CA ASN A 67 -32.48 0.67 3.36
C ASN A 67 -32.47 0.23 1.90
N SER A 68 -32.69 1.15 0.97
CA SER A 68 -32.69 0.91 -0.46
C SER A 68 -31.35 0.36 -0.98
N TRP A 69 -30.24 0.73 -0.34
CA TRP A 69 -28.93 0.19 -0.73
C TRP A 69 -28.83 -1.31 -0.41
N PHE A 70 -29.25 -1.73 0.77
CA PHE A 70 -29.30 -3.15 1.13
C PHE A 70 -30.19 -3.95 0.18
N LEU A 71 -31.34 -3.40 -0.14
CA LEU A 71 -32.30 -4.04 -1.03
C LEU A 71 -31.76 -4.15 -2.47
N ALA A 72 -31.15 -3.10 -2.97
CA ALA A 72 -30.55 -3.07 -4.31
C ALA A 72 -29.36 -4.04 -4.47
N ASN A 73 -28.67 -4.34 -3.37
CA ASN A 73 -27.53 -5.26 -3.35
C ASN A 73 -27.88 -6.68 -2.87
N GLY A 74 -29.16 -7.02 -2.69
CA GLY A 74 -29.58 -8.36 -2.30
C GLY A 74 -29.31 -8.72 -0.84
N LEU A 75 -29.07 -7.71 0.03
CA LEU A 75 -28.76 -7.87 1.45
C LEU A 75 -29.98 -7.74 2.36
N SER A 76 -31.15 -8.06 1.85
CA SER A 76 -32.42 -7.97 2.58
C SER A 76 -32.47 -8.85 3.84
N ASP A 77 -31.79 -9.98 3.81
CA ASP A 77 -31.75 -10.96 4.91
C ASP A 77 -30.89 -10.48 6.09
N VAL A 78 -29.93 -9.61 5.84
CA VAL A 78 -29.05 -9.07 6.89
C VAL A 78 -29.47 -7.67 7.34
N LEU A 79 -30.34 -6.99 6.62
CA LEU A 79 -30.73 -5.60 6.90
C LEU A 79 -31.20 -5.36 8.34
N GLY A 80 -31.93 -6.30 8.95
CA GLY A 80 -32.41 -6.21 10.32
C GLY A 80 -31.38 -6.54 11.42
N ARG A 81 -30.18 -6.92 11.07
CA ARG A 81 -29.13 -7.32 12.00
C ARG A 81 -28.36 -6.09 12.48
N SER A 82 -28.02 -6.05 13.77
CA SER A 82 -27.21 -4.96 14.34
C SER A 82 -25.78 -4.93 13.79
N ASP A 83 -25.26 -6.05 13.31
CA ASP A 83 -23.92 -6.22 12.76
C ASP A 83 -23.88 -6.14 11.22
N ALA A 84 -25.00 -5.83 10.56
CA ALA A 84 -25.13 -5.84 9.10
C ALA A 84 -24.03 -5.05 8.38
N LEU A 85 -23.62 -3.91 8.92
CA LEU A 85 -22.57 -3.06 8.34
C LEU A 85 -21.16 -3.62 8.54
N SER A 86 -20.94 -4.40 9.58
CA SER A 86 -19.64 -5.02 9.87
C SER A 86 -19.48 -6.41 9.26
N LEU A 87 -20.51 -6.95 8.62
CA LEU A 87 -20.41 -8.19 7.88
C LEU A 87 -19.64 -7.98 6.58
N ASP A 88 -18.89 -9.01 6.22
CA ASP A 88 -18.30 -9.21 4.89
C ASP A 88 -19.17 -10.25 4.17
N SER A 89 -20.06 -9.77 3.31
CA SER A 89 -21.15 -10.60 2.77
C SER A 89 -20.72 -11.52 1.63
N ASP A 90 -19.63 -11.17 0.91
CA ASP A 90 -19.07 -11.96 -0.18
C ASP A 90 -17.70 -12.56 0.12
N SER A 91 -17.19 -12.28 1.33
CA SER A 91 -15.91 -12.81 1.85
C SER A 91 -14.69 -12.32 1.08
N ASP A 92 -14.69 -11.09 0.62
CA ASP A 92 -13.57 -10.46 -0.08
C ASP A 92 -12.58 -9.73 0.87
N GLY A 93 -12.93 -9.64 2.16
CA GLY A 93 -12.11 -9.00 3.19
C GLY A 93 -12.50 -7.54 3.48
N PHE A 94 -13.56 -7.04 2.83
CA PHE A 94 -14.14 -5.72 3.13
C PHE A 94 -15.53 -5.87 3.74
N THR A 95 -15.87 -4.94 4.61
CA THR A 95 -17.21 -4.94 5.23
C THR A 95 -18.22 -4.25 4.33
N ASN A 96 -19.51 -4.55 4.53
CA ASN A 96 -20.59 -3.86 3.84
C ASN A 96 -20.51 -2.34 4.00
N ALA A 97 -20.01 -1.84 5.14
CA ALA A 97 -19.78 -0.40 5.38
C ALA A 97 -18.64 0.14 4.50
N ASP A 98 -17.52 -0.59 4.39
CA ASP A 98 -16.39 -0.21 3.53
C ASP A 98 -16.85 -0.11 2.07
N GLU A 99 -17.67 -1.05 1.63
CA GLU A 99 -18.15 -1.14 0.27
C GLU A 99 -19.23 -0.09 -0.05
N PHE A 100 -20.12 0.20 0.89
CA PHE A 100 -21.03 1.32 0.76
C PHE A 100 -20.28 2.64 0.55
N ALA A 101 -19.26 2.89 1.36
CA ALA A 101 -18.43 4.09 1.27
C ALA A 101 -17.68 4.17 -0.07
N ALA A 102 -17.18 3.04 -0.56
CA ALA A 102 -16.44 2.94 -1.82
C ALA A 102 -17.35 2.81 -3.06
N LYS A 103 -18.66 2.62 -2.88
CA LYS A 103 -19.64 2.36 -3.94
C LYS A 103 -19.34 1.09 -4.73
N THR A 104 -18.81 0.08 -4.08
CA THR A 104 -18.63 -1.27 -4.61
C THR A 104 -19.83 -2.15 -4.28
N LYS A 105 -19.85 -3.40 -4.77
CA LYS A 105 -20.98 -4.30 -4.60
C LYS A 105 -20.69 -5.31 -3.49
N PRO A 106 -21.40 -5.28 -2.36
CA PRO A 106 -21.14 -6.11 -1.19
C PRO A 106 -21.51 -7.59 -1.33
N THR A 107 -21.91 -8.02 -2.50
CA THR A 107 -22.27 -9.41 -2.82
C THR A 107 -21.49 -9.94 -4.03
N ASP A 108 -20.44 -9.26 -4.43
CA ASP A 108 -19.59 -9.62 -5.56
C ASP A 108 -18.11 -9.46 -5.16
N ALA A 109 -17.50 -10.55 -4.74
CA ALA A 109 -16.11 -10.59 -4.30
C ALA A 109 -15.07 -10.10 -5.34
N ALA A 110 -15.47 -9.85 -6.58
CA ALA A 110 -14.65 -9.20 -7.59
C ALA A 110 -14.78 -7.67 -7.57
N SER A 111 -15.74 -7.13 -6.81
CA SER A 111 -16.05 -5.71 -6.71
C SER A 111 -15.68 -5.17 -5.31
N TYR A 112 -14.43 -4.87 -5.07
CA TYR A 112 -13.91 -4.45 -3.78
C TYR A 112 -13.36 -3.02 -3.78
N PRO A 113 -13.32 -2.35 -2.61
CA PRO A 113 -12.69 -1.05 -2.42
C PRO A 113 -11.19 -1.08 -2.75
N ALA A 114 -10.61 0.07 -3.00
CA ALA A 114 -9.17 0.18 -3.20
C ALA A 114 -8.41 -0.32 -1.95
N LEU A 115 -7.37 -1.15 -2.18
CA LEU A 115 -6.55 -1.74 -1.10
C LEU A 115 -5.80 -0.69 -0.29
N VAL A 116 -5.54 0.46 -0.90
CA VAL A 116 -4.90 1.61 -0.27
C VAL A 116 -5.63 2.87 -0.73
N GLN A 117 -6.16 3.62 0.23
CA GLN A 117 -6.84 4.89 -0.06
C GLN A 117 -6.63 5.89 1.07
N GLN A 118 -6.76 7.17 0.75
CA GLN A 118 -6.68 8.24 1.73
C GLN A 118 -7.82 8.14 2.75
N GLY A 119 -7.48 8.28 4.03
CA GLY A 119 -8.46 8.29 5.12
C GLY A 119 -8.95 6.93 5.59
N ALA A 120 -8.49 5.83 4.97
CA ALA A 120 -8.79 4.48 5.42
C ALA A 120 -7.52 3.71 5.81
N ALA A 121 -7.68 2.68 6.64
CA ALA A 121 -6.58 1.79 6.98
C ALA A 121 -6.14 1.00 5.73
N PRO A 122 -4.85 1.02 5.38
CA PRO A 122 -4.38 0.30 4.22
C PRO A 122 -4.51 -1.22 4.43
N ARG A 123 -4.93 -1.93 3.40
CA ARG A 123 -4.95 -3.41 3.38
C ARG A 123 -3.58 -3.97 3.00
N MET A 124 -2.55 -3.38 3.60
CA MET A 124 -1.15 -3.75 3.45
C MET A 124 -0.44 -3.65 4.80
N GLU A 125 0.60 -4.44 4.96
CA GLU A 125 1.45 -4.41 6.15
C GLU A 125 2.92 -4.59 5.79
N VAL A 126 3.79 -4.08 6.65
CA VAL A 126 5.24 -4.26 6.54
C VAL A 126 5.64 -5.55 7.23
N VAL A 127 6.13 -6.51 6.45
CA VAL A 127 6.65 -7.78 6.96
C VAL A 127 8.05 -7.61 7.53
N LYS A 128 8.89 -6.85 6.83
CA LYS A 128 10.30 -6.66 7.17
C LYS A 128 10.85 -5.39 6.54
N VAL A 129 11.74 -4.73 7.26
CA VAL A 129 12.59 -3.66 6.73
C VAL A 129 14.05 -4.10 6.85
N GLU A 130 14.78 -3.99 5.76
CA GLU A 130 16.21 -4.31 5.69
C GLU A 130 16.96 -3.07 5.21
N THR A 131 18.02 -2.70 5.90
CA THR A 131 18.92 -1.64 5.45
C THR A 131 20.26 -2.25 5.13
N ALA A 132 20.53 -2.39 3.84
CA ALA A 132 21.87 -2.69 3.37
C ALA A 132 22.72 -1.42 3.43
N ARG A 133 23.92 -1.54 3.96
CA ARG A 133 24.88 -0.45 4.04
C ARG A 133 26.04 -0.77 3.13
N ALA A 134 26.45 0.20 2.35
CA ALA A 134 27.67 0.12 1.57
C ALA A 134 28.43 1.42 1.70
N PHE A 135 29.73 1.38 1.59
CA PHE A 135 30.59 2.54 1.61
C PHE A 135 31.41 2.59 0.33
N ILE A 136 31.30 3.67 -0.43
CA ILE A 136 32.02 3.87 -1.68
C ILE A 136 33.18 4.81 -1.42
N ALA A 137 34.39 4.39 -1.73
CA ALA A 137 35.59 5.20 -1.63
C ALA A 137 36.30 5.30 -2.99
N VAL A 138 36.94 6.44 -3.21
CA VAL A 138 37.81 6.68 -4.37
C VAL A 138 39.23 6.31 -3.95
N ASP A 139 39.83 5.35 -4.64
CA ASP A 139 41.18 4.88 -4.38
C ASP A 139 42.22 5.76 -5.07
N ASN A 140 42.12 5.82 -6.39
CA ASN A 140 43.02 6.59 -7.24
C ASN A 140 42.27 7.31 -8.34
N MET A 141 42.70 8.46 -8.72
CA MET A 141 42.28 9.14 -9.93
C MET A 141 43.46 9.07 -10.91
N PHE A 142 43.23 8.47 -12.05
CA PHE A 142 44.26 8.36 -13.08
C PHE A 142 44.19 9.60 -13.95
N ALA A 143 45.16 10.52 -13.68
CA ALA A 143 45.17 11.80 -14.32
C ALA A 143 45.74 11.77 -15.74
N SER A 144 44.99 12.40 -16.65
CA SER A 144 45.61 13.17 -17.73
C SER A 144 45.14 14.61 -17.50
N GLU A 145 46.05 15.54 -17.34
CA GLU A 145 45.68 16.94 -17.21
C GLU A 145 44.85 17.43 -18.40
N PRO A 146 43.81 18.29 -18.17
CA PRO A 146 43.38 18.88 -16.92
C PRO A 146 42.32 18.06 -16.13
N ASN A 147 41.77 17.01 -16.68
CA ASN A 147 40.75 16.18 -16.04
C ASN A 147 41.19 14.70 -16.00
N PRO A 148 40.98 13.99 -14.89
CA PRO A 148 41.30 12.58 -14.83
C PRO A 148 40.50 11.80 -15.85
N ALA A 149 41.19 10.88 -16.55
CA ALA A 149 40.57 10.03 -17.58
C ALA A 149 39.73 8.90 -16.98
N SER A 150 40.07 8.47 -15.76
CA SER A 150 39.37 7.39 -15.06
C SER A 150 39.58 7.46 -13.55
N VAL A 151 38.76 6.74 -12.81
CA VAL A 151 38.77 6.65 -11.35
C VAL A 151 38.75 5.20 -10.91
N GLY A 152 39.60 4.88 -9.92
CA GLY A 152 39.52 3.61 -9.18
C GLY A 152 38.55 3.77 -8.01
N LEU A 153 37.47 3.02 -8.03
CA LEU A 153 36.47 2.96 -6.95
C LEU A 153 36.58 1.66 -6.18
N ARG A 154 36.38 1.74 -4.88
CA ARG A 154 36.24 0.61 -3.97
C ARG A 154 34.90 0.69 -3.26
N VAL A 155 34.20 -0.43 -3.21
CA VAL A 155 32.95 -0.58 -2.47
C VAL A 155 33.20 -1.50 -1.29
N PHE A 156 32.83 -1.09 -0.11
CA PHE A 156 32.93 -1.83 1.15
C PHE A 156 31.57 -2.07 1.74
N ALA A 157 31.38 -3.12 2.54
CA ALA A 157 30.14 -3.32 3.31
C ALA A 157 29.98 -2.26 4.41
N LYS A 158 31.10 -1.85 5.01
CA LYS A 158 31.13 -0.80 6.05
C LYS A 158 32.35 0.11 5.82
N SER A 159 32.25 1.33 6.31
CA SER A 159 33.38 2.30 6.26
C SER A 159 34.62 1.83 7.03
N SER A 160 34.45 0.92 8.00
CA SER A 160 35.54 0.35 8.81
C SER A 160 36.26 -0.83 8.15
N ASP A 161 35.73 -1.38 7.05
CA ASP A 161 36.27 -2.56 6.42
C ASP A 161 37.57 -2.24 5.68
N THR A 162 38.53 -3.16 5.78
CA THR A 162 39.82 -3.05 5.08
C THR A 162 39.82 -3.72 3.72
N SER A 163 38.91 -4.67 3.53
CA SER A 163 38.77 -5.43 2.29
C SER A 163 37.53 -5.01 1.52
N PRO A 164 37.67 -4.49 0.30
CA PRO A 164 36.52 -4.09 -0.50
C PRO A 164 35.79 -5.31 -1.07
N ILE A 165 34.43 -5.21 -1.11
CA ILE A 165 33.59 -6.17 -1.81
C ILE A 165 33.88 -6.13 -3.31
N CYS A 166 34.09 -4.92 -3.84
CA CYS A 166 34.28 -4.69 -5.27
C CYS A 166 35.33 -3.58 -5.49
N LYS A 167 36.16 -3.76 -6.52
CA LYS A 167 37.07 -2.73 -7.05
C LYS A 167 36.81 -2.57 -8.53
N LYS A 168 36.73 -1.32 -8.99
CA LYS A 168 36.55 -1.02 -10.40
C LYS A 168 37.31 0.23 -10.79
N THR A 169 37.82 0.22 -12.03
CA THR A 169 38.32 1.44 -12.68
C THR A 169 37.31 1.87 -13.72
N LEU A 170 36.81 3.09 -13.60
CA LEU A 170 35.68 3.59 -14.37
C LEU A 170 36.00 4.94 -14.99
N LYS A 171 35.46 5.15 -16.19
CA LYS A 171 35.45 6.42 -16.91
C LYS A 171 34.11 7.13 -16.73
N PRO A 172 34.02 8.43 -17.02
CA PRO A 172 32.74 9.12 -17.10
C PRO A 172 31.80 8.40 -18.07
N GLY A 173 30.54 8.24 -17.66
CA GLY A 173 29.51 7.50 -18.37
C GLY A 173 29.44 6.00 -18.02
N GLU A 174 30.44 5.43 -17.38
CA GLU A 174 30.41 4.03 -16.97
C GLU A 174 29.69 3.83 -15.63
N SER A 175 29.03 2.68 -15.51
CA SER A 175 28.20 2.34 -14.36
C SER A 175 28.78 1.22 -13.51
N PHE A 176 28.36 1.17 -12.25
CA PHE A 176 28.77 0.15 -11.30
C PHE A 176 27.65 -0.19 -10.30
N GLY A 177 27.77 -1.34 -9.64
CA GLY A 177 26.90 -1.79 -8.56
C GLY A 177 27.65 -1.92 -7.25
N LEU A 178 26.91 -2.25 -6.21
CA LEU A 178 27.45 -2.42 -4.85
C LEU A 178 28.14 -3.77 -4.63
N THR A 179 27.90 -4.75 -5.50
CA THR A 179 28.48 -6.09 -5.40
C THR A 179 29.10 -6.51 -6.74
N LYS A 180 29.95 -7.56 -6.72
CA LYS A 180 30.53 -8.08 -7.95
C LYS A 180 29.51 -8.73 -8.89
N GLU A 181 28.53 -9.43 -8.33
CA GLU A 181 27.57 -10.29 -9.04
C GLU A 181 26.21 -9.62 -9.26
N GLY A 182 25.95 -8.51 -8.56
CA GLY A 182 24.70 -7.75 -8.69
C GLY A 182 24.65 -6.87 -9.93
N PRO A 183 23.50 -6.21 -10.16
CA PRO A 183 23.33 -5.26 -11.25
C PRO A 183 24.39 -4.17 -11.22
N GLN A 184 25.08 -3.99 -12.35
CA GLN A 184 26.17 -3.00 -12.49
C GLN A 184 25.66 -1.67 -13.06
N THR A 185 24.40 -1.38 -12.88
CA THR A 185 23.71 -0.22 -13.49
C THR A 185 23.27 0.83 -12.47
N ARG A 186 23.41 0.54 -11.18
CA ARG A 186 22.86 1.39 -10.12
C ARG A 186 23.50 2.78 -10.07
N PHE A 187 24.82 2.84 -10.14
CA PHE A 187 25.56 4.11 -10.07
C PHE A 187 26.28 4.39 -11.38
N THR A 188 26.27 5.63 -11.82
CA THR A 188 27.01 6.07 -13.00
C THR A 188 28.00 7.17 -12.59
N VAL A 189 29.25 7.05 -13.02
CA VAL A 189 30.25 8.11 -12.91
C VAL A 189 29.88 9.21 -13.89
N VAL A 190 29.46 10.37 -13.38
CA VAL A 190 29.05 11.50 -14.22
C VAL A 190 30.24 12.29 -14.71
N GLY A 191 31.25 12.45 -13.85
CA GLY A 191 32.45 13.20 -14.19
C GLY A 191 33.33 13.47 -12.99
N PHE A 192 34.32 14.29 -13.22
CA PHE A 192 35.31 14.72 -12.22
C PHE A 192 35.30 16.22 -12.12
N GLU A 193 35.51 16.73 -10.93
CA GLU A 193 35.63 18.19 -10.67
C GLU A 193 36.55 18.46 -9.52
N LYS A 194 37.02 19.73 -9.39
CA LYS A 194 37.70 20.22 -8.20
C LYS A 194 36.70 20.98 -7.36
N LYS A 195 36.72 20.71 -6.05
CA LYS A 195 35.84 21.36 -5.08
C LYS A 195 36.62 21.69 -3.83
N ASP A 196 36.38 22.88 -3.26
CA ASP A 196 37.06 23.32 -2.05
C ASP A 196 36.46 22.65 -0.83
N PHE A 197 37.30 22.09 0.01
CA PHE A 197 36.97 21.53 1.31
C PHE A 197 37.84 22.10 2.41
N PRO A 198 37.31 22.27 3.63
CA PRO A 198 38.13 22.68 4.74
C PRO A 198 39.14 21.59 5.12
N ASP A 199 40.38 21.96 5.34
CA ASP A 199 41.36 21.07 5.93
C ASP A 199 41.22 21.03 7.46
N PHE A 200 42.14 20.34 8.16
CA PHE A 200 42.11 20.21 9.62
C PHE A 200 42.33 21.57 10.36
N THR A 201 42.80 22.61 9.67
CA THR A 201 42.95 23.96 10.21
C THR A 201 41.75 24.86 9.90
N GLY A 202 40.79 24.37 9.10
CA GLY A 202 39.66 25.13 8.59
C GLY A 202 39.96 25.92 7.31
N ALA A 203 41.19 25.86 6.78
CA ALA A 203 41.52 26.49 5.52
C ALA A 203 40.93 25.70 4.34
N MET A 204 40.32 26.41 3.37
CA MET A 204 39.74 25.79 2.18
C MET A 204 40.83 25.38 1.19
N SER A 205 40.83 24.12 0.78
CA SER A 205 41.76 23.59 -0.21
C SER A 205 41.05 22.83 -1.32
N PRO A 206 41.46 22.99 -2.58
CA PRO A 206 40.84 22.28 -3.70
C PRO A 206 41.20 20.80 -3.68
N GLU A 207 40.15 19.95 -3.62
CA GLU A 207 40.29 18.51 -3.75
C GLU A 207 39.58 17.99 -5.02
N ASN A 208 40.14 16.93 -5.58
CA ASN A 208 39.46 16.23 -6.67
C ASN A 208 38.28 15.42 -6.12
N VAL A 209 37.11 15.53 -6.76
CA VAL A 209 35.93 14.77 -6.44
C VAL A 209 35.39 14.07 -7.66
N VAL A 210 34.72 12.96 -7.41
CA VAL A 210 34.00 12.18 -8.41
C VAL A 210 32.52 12.49 -8.23
N ARG A 211 31.86 12.92 -9.29
CA ARG A 211 30.40 13.03 -9.33
C ARG A 211 29.82 11.69 -9.73
N VAL A 212 28.89 11.19 -8.93
CA VAL A 212 28.22 9.92 -9.13
C VAL A 212 26.71 10.16 -9.11
N ARG A 213 26.01 9.52 -10.04
CA ARG A 213 24.53 9.50 -10.08
C ARG A 213 24.05 8.14 -9.61
N ASP A 214 23.09 8.14 -8.70
CA ASP A 214 22.31 6.95 -8.33
C ASP A 214 21.12 6.84 -9.28
N ASN A 215 21.10 5.83 -10.15
CA ASN A 215 20.06 5.66 -11.16
C ASN A 215 18.78 5.03 -10.61
N GLU A 216 18.83 4.42 -9.43
CA GLU A 216 17.70 3.72 -8.81
C GLU A 216 16.92 4.60 -7.83
N THR A 217 17.49 5.74 -7.43
CA THR A 217 16.86 6.64 -6.47
C THR A 217 15.94 7.64 -7.17
N ALA A 218 14.70 7.71 -6.70
CA ALA A 218 13.72 8.73 -7.11
C ALA A 218 13.95 10.09 -6.42
N ALA A 219 14.82 10.15 -5.41
CA ALA A 219 15.10 11.37 -4.64
C ALA A 219 15.70 12.50 -5.47
N ALA A 220 15.51 13.73 -5.01
CA ALA A 220 16.08 14.92 -5.63
C ALA A 220 17.63 14.89 -5.68
N ASP A 221 18.25 14.22 -4.72
CA ASP A 221 19.70 14.08 -4.61
C ASP A 221 20.26 12.88 -5.39
N LYS A 222 19.82 12.70 -6.62
CA LYS A 222 20.35 11.62 -7.49
C LYS A 222 21.84 11.71 -7.73
N GLU A 223 22.42 12.90 -7.69
CA GLU A 223 23.84 13.12 -7.89
C GLU A 223 24.51 13.53 -6.57
N PHE A 224 25.61 12.90 -6.27
CA PHE A 224 26.45 13.20 -5.10
C PHE A 224 27.93 13.19 -5.47
N VAL A 225 28.75 13.79 -4.63
CA VAL A 225 30.19 13.82 -4.82
C VAL A 225 30.90 12.91 -3.81
N ILE A 226 31.97 12.28 -4.27
CA ILE A 226 32.86 11.46 -3.45
C ILE A 226 34.25 12.10 -3.51
N ARG A 227 34.79 12.48 -2.37
CA ARG A 227 36.14 13.05 -2.27
C ARG A 227 37.21 12.00 -2.59
N ALA A 228 38.15 12.33 -3.44
CA ALA A 228 39.28 11.46 -3.78
C ALA A 228 40.33 11.48 -2.67
N GLY A 229 40.95 10.35 -2.45
CA GLY A 229 42.04 10.20 -1.52
C GLY A 229 42.01 8.89 -0.76
N LYS A 230 43.16 8.43 -0.30
CA LYS A 230 43.24 7.24 0.54
C LYS A 230 42.36 7.49 1.76
N SER A 231 41.36 6.62 1.95
CA SER A 231 40.69 6.52 3.22
C SER A 231 41.77 6.26 4.28
N THR A 232 42.17 7.30 4.96
CA THR A 232 43.01 7.13 6.14
C THR A 232 42.22 6.29 7.12
N SER A 233 42.86 5.26 7.58
CA SER A 233 42.31 4.26 8.49
C SER A 233 41.34 4.86 9.53
N PRO A 234 40.19 4.21 9.82
CA PRO A 234 39.19 4.68 10.79
C PRO A 234 39.70 4.63 12.24
N LYS A 235 40.98 4.69 12.50
CA LYS A 235 41.57 4.61 13.82
C LYS A 235 41.61 5.91 14.61
N GLU A 236 41.31 7.05 13.98
CA GLU A 236 41.10 8.29 14.74
C GLU A 236 39.67 8.29 15.27
N LYS A 237 39.58 7.96 16.56
CA LYS A 237 38.31 8.04 17.32
C LYS A 237 37.71 9.44 17.14
N GLY A 238 36.57 9.51 16.46
CA GLY A 238 35.69 10.68 16.51
C GLY A 238 35.54 11.48 15.23
N THR A 239 36.35 11.28 14.19
CA THR A 239 36.12 11.92 12.89
C THR A 239 35.47 10.97 11.91
N PRO A 240 34.31 11.32 11.30
CA PRO A 240 33.77 10.56 10.19
C PRO A 240 34.83 10.48 9.10
N ASN A 241 34.96 9.32 8.45
CA ASN A 241 35.82 9.17 7.29
C ASN A 241 35.26 10.02 6.14
N GLU A 242 35.71 11.27 6.05
CA GLU A 242 35.14 12.25 5.12
C GLU A 242 35.46 11.98 3.64
N LYS A 243 36.35 11.00 3.36
CA LYS A 243 36.81 10.69 2.01
C LYS A 243 36.09 9.50 1.34
N GLY A 244 34.84 9.34 1.62
CA GLY A 244 33.95 8.33 1.00
C GLY A 244 32.50 8.71 1.15
N ARG A 245 31.61 7.89 0.63
CA ARG A 245 30.17 8.08 0.76
C ARG A 245 29.51 6.84 1.32
N GLN A 246 28.81 7.01 2.44
CA GLN A 246 27.93 5.98 2.97
C GLN A 246 26.66 5.92 2.12
N ILE A 247 26.35 4.74 1.61
CA ILE A 247 25.11 4.44 0.92
C ILE A 247 24.27 3.59 1.85
N ASN A 248 23.06 4.03 2.11
CA ASN A 248 22.05 3.26 2.83
C ASN A 248 20.98 2.87 1.82
N ASP A 249 20.83 1.57 1.65
CA ASP A 249 19.83 0.99 0.77
C ASP A 249 18.78 0.34 1.64
N THR A 250 17.69 1.04 1.86
CA THR A 250 16.60 0.56 2.69
C THR A 250 15.52 -0.04 1.81
N THR A 251 15.20 -1.29 2.06
CA THR A 251 14.18 -2.05 1.36
C THR A 251 13.12 -2.49 2.36
N ALA A 252 11.87 -2.20 2.08
CA ALA A 252 10.72 -2.72 2.80
C ALA A 252 10.14 -3.93 2.05
N THR A 253 9.83 -4.98 2.79
CA THR A 253 9.02 -6.08 2.27
C THR A 253 7.59 -5.84 2.73
N LEU A 254 6.71 -5.56 1.78
CA LEU A 254 5.30 -5.29 1.99
C LEU A 254 4.47 -6.54 1.65
N ARG A 255 3.38 -6.76 2.35
CA ARG A 255 2.41 -7.82 2.11
C ARG A 255 1.02 -7.20 2.00
N VAL A 256 0.25 -7.62 1.00
CA VAL A 256 -1.17 -7.28 0.90
C VAL A 256 -1.94 -8.19 1.84
N THR A 257 -2.79 -7.62 2.71
CA THR A 257 -3.59 -8.33 3.71
C THR A 257 -5.03 -8.55 3.30
N ALA A 258 -5.41 -8.10 2.10
CA ALA A 258 -6.72 -8.40 1.53
C ALA A 258 -6.86 -9.91 1.38
N GLY A 259 -7.96 -10.43 1.87
CA GLY A 259 -8.14 -11.86 2.12
C GLY A 259 -7.93 -12.75 0.91
N ALA A 260 -7.83 -14.05 1.17
CA ALA A 260 -7.70 -15.10 0.15
C ALA A 260 -8.82 -15.06 -0.91
N ALA A 261 -9.95 -14.45 -0.57
CA ALA A 261 -11.11 -14.26 -1.44
C ALA A 261 -10.80 -13.42 -2.70
N LEU A 262 -9.85 -12.49 -2.65
CA LEU A 262 -9.46 -11.71 -3.83
C LEU A 262 -8.69 -12.53 -4.88
N GLY A 263 -8.58 -13.86 -4.69
CA GLY A 263 -7.93 -14.76 -5.65
C GLY A 263 -6.44 -14.45 -5.89
N LYS A 264 -5.87 -13.57 -5.09
CA LYS A 264 -4.48 -13.14 -5.22
C LYS A 264 -3.68 -13.79 -4.11
N PRO A 265 -2.56 -14.43 -4.45
CA PRO A 265 -1.68 -14.95 -3.43
C PRO A 265 -1.31 -13.80 -2.50
N GLU A 266 -1.19 -14.06 -1.20
CA GLU A 266 -0.53 -13.20 -0.23
C GLU A 266 0.91 -12.96 -0.70
N GLY A 267 1.05 -12.14 -1.75
CA GLY A 267 2.32 -11.82 -2.35
C GLY A 267 3.05 -10.81 -1.49
N THR A 268 4.28 -11.12 -1.14
CA THR A 268 5.19 -10.11 -0.63
C THR A 268 5.91 -9.44 -1.79
N MET A 269 6.04 -8.12 -1.73
CA MET A 269 6.83 -7.35 -2.65
C MET A 269 7.97 -6.66 -1.91
N LYS A 270 9.13 -6.60 -2.53
CA LYS A 270 10.26 -5.80 -2.03
C LYS A 270 10.26 -4.46 -2.72
N VAL A 271 10.22 -3.41 -1.93
CA VAL A 271 10.19 -2.03 -2.40
C VAL A 271 11.36 -1.28 -1.78
N GLN A 272 12.14 -0.63 -2.61
CA GLN A 272 13.25 0.20 -2.18
C GLN A 272 12.75 1.58 -1.76
N LEU A 273 13.39 2.17 -0.76
CA LEU A 273 13.13 3.54 -0.33
C LEU A 273 13.29 4.50 -1.53
N TYR A 274 12.34 5.40 -1.69
CA TYR A 274 12.20 6.35 -2.80
C TYR A 274 11.89 5.74 -4.17
N SER A 275 11.56 4.46 -4.24
CA SER A 275 11.13 3.82 -5.49
C SER A 275 9.63 3.78 -5.61
N SER A 276 9.16 3.94 -6.84
CA SER A 276 7.75 3.71 -7.18
C SER A 276 7.50 2.22 -7.41
N PHE A 277 6.32 1.76 -7.04
CA PHE A 277 5.89 0.38 -7.21
C PHE A 277 4.39 0.31 -7.49
N ASP A 278 3.98 -0.75 -8.16
CA ASP A 278 2.57 -1.01 -8.41
C ASP A 278 1.97 -1.82 -7.24
N ILE A 279 0.81 -1.38 -6.75
CA ILE A 279 0.07 -2.08 -5.70
C ILE A 279 -0.66 -3.25 -6.36
N PRO A 280 -0.36 -4.50 -6.01
CA PRO A 280 -1.04 -5.66 -6.57
C PRO A 280 -2.52 -5.61 -6.26
N GLY A 281 -3.32 -5.72 -7.30
CA GLY A 281 -4.75 -5.70 -7.15
C GLY A 281 -5.41 -4.33 -7.22
N GLY A 282 -4.73 -3.28 -6.87
CA GLY A 282 -5.22 -1.90 -6.98
C GLY A 282 -6.64 -1.73 -6.45
N ASN A 283 -7.58 -1.66 -7.34
CA ASN A 283 -9.02 -1.69 -7.08
C ASN A 283 -9.72 -2.67 -8.05
N SER A 284 -10.99 -2.93 -7.82
CA SER A 284 -11.80 -3.83 -8.66
C SER A 284 -12.09 -3.29 -10.06
N SER A 285 -11.90 -1.99 -10.29
CA SER A 285 -12.07 -1.39 -11.62
C SER A 285 -10.93 -1.72 -12.58
N GLY A 286 -9.89 -2.41 -12.09
CA GLY A 286 -8.73 -2.80 -12.90
C GLY A 286 -7.72 -1.66 -13.11
N GLU A 287 -7.92 -0.52 -12.48
CA GLU A 287 -6.93 0.55 -12.49
C GLU A 287 -5.66 0.14 -11.75
N LYS A 288 -4.54 0.36 -12.40
CA LYS A 288 -3.24 0.20 -11.77
C LYS A 288 -3.04 1.33 -10.76
N MET A 289 -2.90 0.96 -9.52
CA MET A 289 -2.51 1.89 -8.48
C MET A 289 -1.01 1.79 -8.27
N SER A 290 -0.33 2.92 -8.33
CA SER A 290 1.11 3.00 -8.07
C SER A 290 1.37 3.92 -6.88
N ALA A 291 2.35 3.58 -6.09
CA ALA A 291 2.79 4.35 -4.94
C ALA A 291 4.31 4.48 -4.91
N THR A 292 4.79 5.46 -4.16
CA THR A 292 6.22 5.64 -3.87
C THR A 292 6.46 5.41 -2.39
N LEU A 293 7.46 4.63 -2.03
CA LEU A 293 7.92 4.46 -0.64
C LEU A 293 8.74 5.68 -0.23
N GLU A 294 8.23 6.53 0.66
CA GLU A 294 8.85 7.80 1.00
C GLU A 294 9.72 7.75 2.25
N THR A 295 9.24 7.11 3.31
CA THR A 295 9.95 7.05 4.58
C THR A 295 9.75 5.70 5.28
N VAL A 296 10.70 5.38 6.15
CA VAL A 296 10.62 4.26 7.08
C VAL A 296 10.77 4.83 8.48
N ASP A 297 9.80 4.54 9.34
CA ASP A 297 9.80 5.01 10.71
C ASP A 297 10.66 4.14 11.64
N ALA A 298 10.99 4.68 12.80
CA ALA A 298 11.75 3.94 13.83
C ALA A 298 11.05 2.66 14.31
N SER A 299 9.71 2.61 14.22
CA SER A 299 8.90 1.42 14.52
C SER A 299 8.99 0.34 13.46
N GLY A 300 9.52 0.66 12.27
CA GLY A 300 9.54 -0.20 11.09
C GLY A 300 8.31 -0.06 10.21
N SER A 301 7.34 0.80 10.56
CA SER A 301 6.25 1.16 9.65
C SER A 301 6.78 2.01 8.51
N VAL A 302 6.07 2.06 7.40
CA VAL A 302 6.50 2.82 6.23
C VAL A 302 5.41 3.79 5.78
N ASN A 303 5.82 4.91 5.22
CA ASN A 303 4.91 5.84 4.59
C ASN A 303 5.04 5.71 3.07
N ILE A 304 3.91 5.45 2.42
CA ILE A 304 3.81 5.38 0.97
C ILE A 304 2.93 6.53 0.47
N ARG A 305 3.27 7.09 -0.66
CA ARG A 305 2.46 8.11 -1.33
C ARG A 305 1.88 7.53 -2.61
N LEU A 306 0.57 7.54 -2.74
CA LEU A 306 -0.10 7.22 -4.00
C LEU A 306 0.20 8.29 -5.04
N ASN A 307 0.32 7.89 -6.29
CA ASN A 307 0.54 8.83 -7.37
C ASN A 307 -0.63 9.84 -7.44
N GLY A 308 -0.30 11.12 -7.38
CA GLY A 308 -1.29 12.21 -7.35
C GLY A 308 -1.90 12.54 -5.99
N ALA A 309 -1.54 11.83 -4.93
CA ALA A 309 -2.02 12.13 -3.58
C ALA A 309 -1.19 13.22 -2.89
N GLU A 310 -1.84 14.09 -2.13
CA GLU A 310 -1.17 15.16 -1.38
C GLU A 310 -0.45 14.65 -0.14
N SER A 311 -1.00 13.65 0.54
CA SER A 311 -0.49 13.13 1.81
C SER A 311 -0.06 11.66 1.70
N PRO A 312 0.99 11.26 2.44
CA PRO A 312 1.38 9.86 2.52
C PRO A 312 0.40 9.05 3.37
N ILE A 313 0.39 7.75 3.15
CA ILE A 313 -0.39 6.77 3.91
C ILE A 313 0.59 5.92 4.70
N ASN A 314 0.33 5.78 6.00
CA ASN A 314 1.15 4.92 6.87
C ASN A 314 0.73 3.45 6.72
N VAL A 315 1.68 2.60 6.39
CA VAL A 315 1.53 1.14 6.33
C VAL A 315 2.13 0.55 7.60
N PRO A 316 1.33 -0.07 8.46
CA PRO A 316 1.78 -0.58 9.75
C PRO A 316 2.65 -1.83 9.62
N VAL A 317 3.41 -2.12 10.66
CA VAL A 317 4.17 -3.37 10.78
C VAL A 317 3.20 -4.53 11.05
N ALA A 318 3.45 -5.66 10.40
CA ALA A 318 2.70 -6.89 10.65
C ALA A 318 2.72 -7.25 12.14
N SER A 319 1.55 -7.51 12.69
CA SER A 319 1.44 -8.00 14.07
C SER A 319 2.12 -9.35 14.16
N LYS A 320 3.03 -9.50 15.11
CA LYS A 320 3.59 -10.84 15.44
C LYS A 320 2.45 -11.71 15.97
N LYS A 321 2.05 -12.68 15.18
CA LYS A 321 1.14 -13.75 15.62
C LYS A 321 1.88 -14.71 16.55
#